data_78371153888b86db364bcbcf30090252
#
_entry.id   78371153888b86db364bcbcf30090252
#
_cell.length_a   1.000
_cell.length_b   1.000
_cell.length_c   1.000
_cell.angle_alpha   90.00
_cell.angle_beta   90.00
_cell.angle_gamma   90.00
#
_symmetry.space_group_name_H-M   'P 1'
#
loop_
_entity.id
_entity.type
_entity.pdbx_description
1 polymer ?
#
loop_
_entity_poly.entity_id
_entity_poly.type
_entity_poly.pdbx_seq_one_letter_code
_entity_poly.pdbx_strand_id
1 'polypeptide(L)'
;MKISKSFKIYIHIILLYLIGHNLYGAEDFSKNIVIHEKPTQIKELKFKDSDLNDVDLTNKKGNIMILNFWATWCAPCKREMPSLEKLTNQFPQVKVYAINMEQPNKLKVRDFFRSIGVASLDTYYDPKLKLVKQFKMRGLPTSILIDKNGNEFGRIIGEIDFVSDDFISLIKKYI
;
A
#
# COMPACT_ATOMS: atom_id res chain seq x y z
N MET A 1 -1.72 18.84 -54.92
CA MET A 1 -0.90 17.66 -54.53
C MET A 1 -1.83 16.62 -53.94
N LYS A 2 -2.17 15.54 -54.70
CA LYS A 2 -3.13 14.50 -54.21
C LYS A 2 -2.38 13.54 -53.31
N ILE A 3 -2.74 13.50 -52.00
CA ILE A 3 -2.21 12.54 -51.03
C ILE A 3 -2.65 11.13 -51.47
N SER A 4 -1.66 10.25 -51.66
CA SER A 4 -1.87 8.86 -52.08
C SER A 4 -2.83 8.13 -51.13
N LYS A 5 -3.72 7.26 -51.68
CA LYS A 5 -4.62 6.42 -50.86
C LYS A 5 -3.87 5.61 -49.80
N SER A 6 -2.68 5.12 -50.12
CA SER A 6 -1.82 4.38 -49.19
C SER A 6 -1.40 5.23 -47.98
N PHE A 7 -1.08 6.52 -48.18
CA PHE A 7 -0.68 7.41 -47.10
C PHE A 7 -1.83 7.69 -46.11
N LYS A 8 -3.08 7.77 -46.60
CA LYS A 8 -4.29 7.90 -45.75
C LYS A 8 -4.51 6.65 -44.89
N ILE A 9 -4.27 5.48 -45.43
CA ILE A 9 -4.41 4.19 -44.68
C ILE A 9 -3.36 4.13 -43.57
N TYR A 10 -2.11 4.50 -43.82
CA TYR A 10 -1.07 4.52 -42.78
C TYR A 10 -1.40 5.50 -41.64
N ILE A 11 -1.94 6.67 -41.95
CA ILE A 11 -2.37 7.63 -40.92
C ILE A 11 -3.48 7.05 -40.04
N HIS A 12 -4.46 6.35 -40.63
CA HIS A 12 -5.55 5.72 -39.87
C HIS A 12 -5.04 4.58 -38.96
N ILE A 13 -4.10 3.78 -39.44
CA ILE A 13 -3.49 2.70 -38.66
C ILE A 13 -2.68 3.28 -37.48
N ILE A 14 -1.89 4.33 -37.70
CA ILE A 14 -1.14 5.01 -36.64
C ILE A 14 -2.10 5.65 -35.63
N LEU A 15 -3.18 6.27 -36.07
CA LEU A 15 -4.19 6.87 -35.19
C LEU A 15 -4.89 5.82 -34.34
N LEU A 16 -5.25 4.67 -34.91
CA LEU A 16 -5.82 3.53 -34.19
C LEU A 16 -4.84 2.91 -33.20
N TYR A 17 -3.54 2.87 -33.54
CA TYR A 17 -2.49 2.38 -32.64
C TYR A 17 -2.28 3.34 -31.45
N LEU A 18 -2.32 4.65 -31.68
CA LEU A 18 -2.21 5.65 -30.62
C LEU A 18 -3.45 5.70 -29.71
N ILE A 19 -4.64 5.43 -30.23
CA ILE A 19 -5.87 5.35 -29.43
C ILE A 19 -5.91 4.06 -28.61
N GLY A 20 -5.40 2.95 -29.17
CA GLY A 20 -5.36 1.64 -28.49
C GLY A 20 -4.42 1.61 -27.26
N HIS A 21 -3.39 2.46 -27.20
CA HIS A 21 -2.45 2.49 -26.08
C HIS A 21 -2.96 3.26 -24.84
N ASN A 22 -4.04 4.05 -24.99
CA ASN A 22 -4.66 4.76 -23.86
C ASN A 22 -5.76 3.97 -23.14
N LEU A 23 -6.06 2.72 -23.59
CA LEU A 23 -7.07 1.84 -22.99
C LEU A 23 -6.50 0.77 -22.05
N TYR A 24 -5.20 0.87 -21.68
CA TYR A 24 -4.71 0.11 -20.53
C TYR A 24 -5.30 0.77 -19.29
N GLY A 25 -6.39 0.14 -18.81
CA GLY A 25 -7.24 0.64 -17.76
C GLY A 25 -6.45 1.09 -16.54
N ALA A 26 -6.70 2.30 -16.08
CA ALA A 26 -6.48 2.65 -14.70
C ALA A 26 -7.24 1.60 -13.86
N GLU A 27 -6.51 0.75 -13.13
CA GLU A 27 -7.15 -0.16 -12.18
C GLU A 27 -8.02 0.70 -11.27
N ASP A 28 -9.29 0.35 -11.18
CA ASP A 28 -10.27 1.12 -10.42
C ASP A 28 -9.87 1.05 -8.93
N PHE A 29 -9.09 2.05 -8.52
CA PHE A 29 -8.58 2.26 -7.18
C PHE A 29 -9.67 2.09 -6.10
N SER A 30 -10.92 2.44 -6.43
CA SER A 30 -12.06 2.39 -5.48
C SER A 30 -12.41 0.97 -5.05
N LYS A 31 -12.09 -0.05 -5.85
CA LYS A 31 -12.45 -1.46 -5.56
C LYS A 31 -11.68 -2.05 -4.38
N ASN A 32 -10.47 -1.57 -4.14
CA ASN A 32 -9.59 -2.10 -3.11
C ASN A 32 -9.67 -1.32 -1.79
N ILE A 33 -10.33 -0.16 -1.75
CA ILE A 33 -10.40 0.69 -0.57
C ILE A 33 -11.82 0.69 0.01
N VAL A 34 -11.89 0.40 1.29
CA VAL A 34 -13.11 0.50 2.10
C VAL A 34 -12.91 1.59 3.15
N ILE A 35 -13.66 2.68 3.05
CA ILE A 35 -13.69 3.74 4.07
C ILE A 35 -14.90 3.51 4.97
N HIS A 36 -14.69 3.54 6.28
CA HIS A 36 -15.75 3.35 7.26
C HIS A 36 -16.59 4.62 7.41
N GLU A 37 -17.91 4.49 7.46
CA GLU A 37 -18.80 5.63 7.77
C GLU A 37 -18.45 6.27 9.11
N LYS A 38 -18.07 5.45 10.10
CA LYS A 38 -17.59 5.89 11.42
C LYS A 38 -16.28 5.17 11.74
N PRO A 39 -15.22 5.90 12.08
CA PRO A 39 -13.98 5.29 12.52
C PRO A 39 -14.19 4.37 13.72
N THR A 40 -13.49 3.25 13.75
CA THR A 40 -13.62 2.22 14.80
C THR A 40 -12.41 2.31 15.73
N GLN A 41 -12.67 2.41 17.04
CA GLN A 41 -11.61 2.44 18.03
C GLN A 41 -10.81 1.13 18.04
N ILE A 42 -9.49 1.25 17.97
CA ILE A 42 -8.55 0.15 18.10
C ILE A 42 -8.21 -0.01 19.59
N LYS A 43 -8.59 -1.15 20.18
CA LYS A 43 -8.42 -1.40 21.62
C LYS A 43 -6.97 -1.71 22.02
N GLU A 44 -6.27 -2.41 21.17
CA GLU A 44 -4.87 -2.80 21.38
C GLU A 44 -4.13 -2.78 20.02
N LEU A 45 -2.92 -2.21 20.01
CA LEU A 45 -2.08 -2.16 18.82
C LEU A 45 -0.64 -2.46 19.21
N LYS A 46 -0.33 -3.75 19.32
CA LYS A 46 0.97 -4.27 19.77
C LYS A 46 1.53 -5.29 18.80
N PHE A 47 2.80 -5.14 18.50
CA PHE A 47 3.56 -6.04 17.62
C PHE A 47 5.06 -5.97 17.96
N LYS A 48 5.93 -6.54 17.15
CA LYS A 48 7.38 -6.56 17.38
C LYS A 48 8.08 -5.75 16.29
N ASP A 49 9.19 -5.08 16.67
CA ASP A 49 10.11 -4.49 15.69
C ASP A 49 11.04 -5.56 15.06
N SER A 50 11.97 -5.13 14.23
CA SER A 50 12.93 -6.01 13.55
C SER A 50 13.89 -6.74 14.51
N ASP A 51 14.07 -6.24 15.71
CA ASP A 51 14.91 -6.82 16.77
C ASP A 51 14.08 -7.56 17.83
N LEU A 52 12.77 -7.75 17.55
CA LEU A 52 11.80 -8.44 18.40
C LEU A 52 11.48 -7.73 19.71
N ASN A 53 11.79 -6.45 19.83
CA ASN A 53 11.32 -5.64 20.95
C ASN A 53 9.83 -5.36 20.80
N ASP A 54 9.16 -5.14 21.95
CA ASP A 54 7.75 -4.78 21.95
C ASP A 54 7.53 -3.35 21.43
N VAL A 55 6.63 -3.23 20.47
CA VAL A 55 6.09 -1.95 19.98
C VAL A 55 4.64 -1.86 20.42
N ASP A 56 4.29 -0.82 21.18
CA ASP A 56 2.92 -0.54 21.60
C ASP A 56 2.47 0.82 21.08
N LEU A 57 1.52 0.80 20.14
CA LEU A 57 0.92 1.99 19.53
C LEU A 57 -0.52 2.22 20.00
N THR A 58 -1.01 1.50 21.00
CA THR A 58 -2.40 1.51 21.46
C THR A 58 -2.91 2.93 21.76
N ASN A 59 -2.06 3.78 22.34
CA ASN A 59 -2.40 5.17 22.68
C ASN A 59 -1.65 6.20 21.82
N LYS A 60 -1.03 5.75 20.71
CA LYS A 60 -0.30 6.64 19.82
C LYS A 60 -1.28 7.51 19.04
N LYS A 61 -1.10 8.83 19.14
CA LYS A 61 -1.93 9.83 18.47
C LYS A 61 -1.08 10.85 17.72
N GLY A 62 -1.73 11.67 16.90
CA GLY A 62 -1.10 12.80 16.22
C GLY A 62 -0.58 12.52 14.80
N ASN A 63 -0.46 11.26 14.39
CA ASN A 63 -0.08 10.90 13.03
C ASN A 63 -1.13 9.99 12.40
N ILE A 64 -1.22 10.05 11.07
CA ILE A 64 -1.87 8.99 10.29
C ILE A 64 -0.95 7.76 10.34
N MET A 65 -1.52 6.58 10.58
CA MET A 65 -0.76 5.34 10.56
C MET A 65 -1.33 4.39 9.52
N ILE A 66 -0.46 3.71 8.81
CA ILE A 66 -0.79 2.63 7.87
C ILE A 66 -0.11 1.37 8.38
N LEU A 67 -0.90 0.37 8.78
CA LEU A 67 -0.40 -0.96 9.07
C LEU A 67 -0.52 -1.79 7.80
N ASN A 68 0.58 -2.00 7.11
CA ASN A 68 0.62 -2.81 5.89
C ASN A 68 1.07 -4.23 6.23
N PHE A 69 0.19 -5.20 6.00
CA PHE A 69 0.46 -6.63 6.26
C PHE A 69 0.91 -7.29 4.97
N TRP A 70 2.07 -7.95 5.01
CA TRP A 70 2.74 -8.47 3.83
C TRP A 70 3.57 -9.73 4.09
N ALA A 71 4.07 -10.37 3.01
CA ALA A 71 5.01 -11.48 3.10
C ALA A 71 5.95 -11.49 1.88
N THR A 72 7.13 -12.09 2.00
CA THR A 72 8.14 -12.15 0.92
C THR A 72 7.67 -12.94 -0.30
N TRP A 73 6.79 -13.91 -0.12
CA TRP A 73 6.19 -14.74 -1.19
C TRP A 73 4.96 -14.11 -1.84
N CYS A 74 4.47 -12.99 -1.32
CA CYS A 74 3.27 -12.31 -1.81
C CYS A 74 3.61 -11.40 -3.00
N ALA A 75 3.30 -11.83 -4.21
CA ALA A 75 3.62 -11.08 -5.43
C ALA A 75 2.99 -9.67 -5.50
N PRO A 76 1.70 -9.47 -5.17
CA PRO A 76 1.14 -8.12 -5.13
C PRO A 76 1.79 -7.24 -4.04
N CYS A 77 2.14 -7.80 -2.87
CA CYS A 77 2.87 -7.03 -1.85
C CYS A 77 4.21 -6.49 -2.39
N LYS A 78 4.93 -7.33 -3.15
CA LYS A 78 6.19 -6.93 -3.79
C LYS A 78 6.03 -5.72 -4.71
N ARG A 79 4.91 -5.64 -5.45
CA ARG A 79 4.67 -4.53 -6.40
C ARG A 79 4.32 -3.22 -5.71
N GLU A 80 3.57 -3.26 -4.60
CA GLU A 80 3.13 -2.04 -3.90
C GLU A 80 4.19 -1.40 -3.01
N MET A 81 5.13 -2.17 -2.44
CA MET A 81 6.09 -1.68 -1.44
C MET A 81 6.94 -0.48 -1.86
N PRO A 82 7.44 -0.39 -3.11
CA PRO A 82 8.16 0.81 -3.53
C PRO A 82 7.31 2.09 -3.49
N SER A 83 6.01 2.00 -3.76
CA SER A 83 5.10 3.15 -3.64
C SER A 83 4.81 3.51 -2.19
N LEU A 84 4.72 2.50 -1.32
CA LEU A 84 4.55 2.68 0.13
C LEU A 84 5.76 3.41 0.74
N GLU A 85 6.98 3.07 0.34
CA GLU A 85 8.19 3.78 0.74
C GLU A 85 8.19 5.23 0.24
N LYS A 86 7.83 5.46 -1.04
CA LYS A 86 7.71 6.83 -1.59
C LYS A 86 6.71 7.67 -0.79
N LEU A 87 5.59 7.09 -0.38
CA LEU A 87 4.60 7.77 0.45
C LEU A 87 5.22 8.29 1.75
N THR A 88 5.99 7.46 2.48
CA THR A 88 6.60 7.88 3.75
C THR A 88 7.61 9.01 3.56
N ASN A 89 8.33 9.00 2.44
CA ASN A 89 9.31 10.04 2.12
C ASN A 89 8.64 11.36 1.74
N GLN A 90 7.49 11.31 1.06
CA GLN A 90 6.73 12.49 0.64
C GLN A 90 5.88 13.09 1.78
N PHE A 91 5.40 12.25 2.69
CA PHE A 91 4.47 12.63 3.76
C PHE A 91 4.98 12.12 5.13
N PRO A 92 5.95 12.81 5.77
CA PRO A 92 6.53 12.37 7.05
C PRO A 92 5.53 12.22 8.21
N GLN A 93 4.34 12.87 8.09
CA GLN A 93 3.23 12.74 9.03
C GLN A 93 2.40 11.46 8.84
N VAL A 94 2.65 10.69 7.75
CA VAL A 94 2.09 9.35 7.54
C VAL A 94 3.13 8.33 8.00
N LYS A 95 2.82 7.59 9.04
CA LYS A 95 3.70 6.55 9.59
C LYS A 95 3.28 5.19 9.06
N VAL A 96 4.19 4.51 8.38
CA VAL A 96 3.97 3.16 7.84
C VAL A 96 4.64 2.13 8.74
N TYR A 97 3.89 1.10 9.07
CA TYR A 97 4.35 -0.07 9.81
C TYR A 97 4.17 -1.29 8.90
N ALA A 98 5.26 -1.70 8.23
CA ALA A 98 5.25 -2.86 7.33
C ALA A 98 5.39 -4.15 8.15
N ILE A 99 4.25 -4.80 8.45
CA ILE A 99 4.17 -5.96 9.34
C ILE A 99 4.29 -7.24 8.50
N ASN A 100 5.44 -7.89 8.60
CA ASN A 100 5.71 -9.16 7.93
C ASN A 100 4.98 -10.31 8.66
N MET A 101 4.25 -11.11 7.89
CA MET A 101 3.41 -12.21 8.40
C MET A 101 4.12 -13.55 8.50
N GLU A 102 5.42 -13.59 8.17
CA GLU A 102 6.25 -14.78 8.27
C GLU A 102 6.94 -14.86 9.64
N GLN A 103 7.56 -16.00 9.91
CA GLN A 103 8.45 -16.09 11.08
C GLN A 103 9.57 -15.05 10.96
N PRO A 104 9.92 -14.36 12.04
CA PRO A 104 10.92 -13.30 12.02
C PRO A 104 12.25 -13.77 11.41
N ASN A 105 12.69 -13.11 10.34
CA ASN A 105 13.96 -13.36 9.68
C ASN A 105 14.46 -12.06 9.04
N LYS A 106 15.27 -11.33 9.80
CA LYS A 106 15.82 -10.03 9.41
C LYS A 106 16.64 -10.07 8.11
N LEU A 107 17.42 -11.15 7.92
CA LEU A 107 18.26 -11.30 6.72
C LEU A 107 17.39 -11.51 5.48
N LYS A 108 16.39 -12.40 5.55
CA LYS A 108 15.45 -12.67 4.46
C LYS A 108 14.72 -11.41 4.03
N VAL A 109 14.22 -10.62 4.99
CA VAL A 109 13.51 -9.37 4.72
C VAL A 109 14.43 -8.32 4.10
N ARG A 110 15.64 -8.15 4.63
CA ARG A 110 16.64 -7.23 4.07
C ARG A 110 16.95 -7.56 2.59
N ASP A 111 17.19 -8.84 2.30
CA ASP A 111 17.52 -9.29 0.95
C ASP A 111 16.31 -9.15 -0.01
N PHE A 112 15.10 -9.38 0.50
CA PHE A 112 13.86 -9.10 -0.22
C PHE A 112 13.73 -7.60 -0.53
N PHE A 113 13.84 -6.71 0.44
CA PHE A 113 13.74 -5.26 0.22
C PHE A 113 14.78 -4.77 -0.78
N ARG A 114 16.03 -5.23 -0.66
CA ARG A 114 17.07 -4.91 -1.66
C ARG A 114 16.68 -5.35 -3.06
N SER A 115 16.07 -6.53 -3.21
CA SER A 115 15.66 -7.07 -4.52
C SER A 115 14.57 -6.26 -5.23
N ILE A 116 13.83 -5.44 -4.48
CA ILE A 116 12.73 -4.59 -4.99
C ILE A 116 13.03 -3.09 -4.90
N GLY A 117 14.27 -2.72 -4.52
CA GLY A 117 14.68 -1.33 -4.44
C GLY A 117 14.09 -0.54 -3.27
N VAL A 118 13.65 -1.21 -2.20
CA VAL A 118 13.18 -0.60 -0.95
C VAL A 118 14.35 -0.49 0.02
N ALA A 119 14.60 0.70 0.58
CA ALA A 119 15.74 0.99 1.44
C ALA A 119 15.39 1.56 2.81
N SER A 120 14.24 2.22 2.94
CA SER A 120 13.89 3.03 4.13
C SER A 120 12.63 2.55 4.87
N LEU A 121 11.98 1.45 4.45
CA LEU A 121 10.87 0.87 5.20
C LEU A 121 11.38 0.00 6.34
N ASP A 122 10.93 0.31 7.56
CA ASP A 122 11.13 -0.57 8.70
C ASP A 122 10.21 -1.79 8.63
N THR A 123 10.72 -2.93 9.10
CA THR A 123 9.95 -4.16 9.19
C THR A 123 9.54 -4.45 10.62
N TYR A 124 8.29 -4.88 10.75
CA TYR A 124 7.68 -5.31 12.00
C TYR A 124 7.12 -6.72 11.85
N TYR A 125 6.79 -7.38 12.98
CA TYR A 125 6.29 -8.75 13.00
C TYR A 125 5.12 -8.91 13.96
N ASP A 126 4.16 -9.76 13.59
CA ASP A 126 3.09 -10.26 14.48
C ASP A 126 3.19 -11.79 14.64
N PRO A 127 4.23 -12.31 15.35
CA PRO A 127 4.53 -13.74 15.38
C PRO A 127 3.44 -14.60 15.99
N LYS A 128 2.52 -14.01 16.75
CA LYS A 128 1.36 -14.68 17.35
C LYS A 128 0.07 -14.49 16.55
N LEU A 129 0.12 -13.80 15.41
CA LEU A 129 -1.00 -13.48 14.54
C LEU A 129 -2.18 -12.81 15.28
N LYS A 130 -1.86 -12.01 16.30
CA LYS A 130 -2.88 -11.30 17.11
C LYS A 130 -3.61 -10.24 16.30
N LEU A 131 -2.85 -9.44 15.53
CA LEU A 131 -3.42 -8.38 14.70
C LEU A 131 -4.24 -8.96 13.54
N VAL A 132 -3.77 -10.08 12.94
CA VAL A 132 -4.53 -10.80 11.91
C VAL A 132 -5.93 -11.19 12.41
N LYS A 133 -6.00 -11.75 13.63
CA LYS A 133 -7.26 -12.14 14.27
C LYS A 133 -8.11 -10.92 14.62
N GLN A 134 -7.50 -9.90 15.20
CA GLN A 134 -8.17 -8.66 15.62
C GLN A 134 -8.82 -7.94 14.42
N PHE A 135 -8.09 -7.78 13.32
CA PHE A 135 -8.58 -7.12 12.11
C PHE A 135 -9.37 -8.05 11.18
N LYS A 136 -9.52 -9.33 11.55
CA LYS A 136 -10.23 -10.37 10.76
C LYS A 136 -9.75 -10.41 9.31
N MET A 137 -8.43 -10.38 9.13
CA MET A 137 -7.81 -10.34 7.81
C MET A 137 -8.06 -11.63 7.02
N ARG A 138 -8.21 -11.50 5.70
CA ARG A 138 -8.52 -12.62 4.80
C ARG A 138 -7.47 -12.88 3.74
N GLY A 139 -6.51 -11.98 3.57
CA GLY A 139 -5.48 -12.10 2.53
C GLY A 139 -4.41 -11.02 2.62
N LEU A 140 -3.42 -11.11 1.72
CA LEU A 140 -2.31 -10.18 1.58
C LEU A 140 -2.25 -9.60 0.15
N PRO A 141 -1.81 -8.34 0.01
CA PRO A 141 -1.62 -7.38 1.09
C PRO A 141 -2.96 -6.92 1.68
N THR A 142 -2.90 -6.47 2.92
CA THR A 142 -4.00 -5.73 3.55
C THR A 142 -3.38 -4.56 4.30
N SER A 143 -3.93 -3.35 4.11
CA SER A 143 -3.51 -2.19 4.88
C SER A 143 -4.66 -1.65 5.73
N ILE A 144 -4.40 -1.40 7.02
CA ILE A 144 -5.33 -0.76 7.94
C ILE A 144 -4.95 0.71 8.03
N LEU A 145 -5.92 1.59 7.76
CA LEU A 145 -5.75 3.04 7.78
C LEU A 145 -6.24 3.58 9.13
N ILE A 146 -5.35 4.26 9.85
CA ILE A 146 -5.61 4.73 11.23
C ILE A 146 -5.46 6.26 11.26
N ASP A 147 -6.44 6.93 11.83
CA ASP A 147 -6.49 8.37 11.96
C ASP A 147 -5.61 8.90 13.11
N LYS A 148 -5.50 10.23 13.22
CA LYS A 148 -4.72 10.92 14.27
C LYS A 148 -5.21 10.65 15.70
N ASN A 149 -6.43 10.11 15.86
CA ASN A 149 -6.99 9.74 17.16
C ASN A 149 -6.71 8.28 17.53
N GLY A 150 -6.14 7.50 16.61
CA GLY A 150 -5.86 6.07 16.80
C GLY A 150 -7.04 5.17 16.42
N ASN A 151 -8.00 5.65 15.64
CA ASN A 151 -9.14 4.88 15.16
C ASN A 151 -8.90 4.37 13.73
N GLU A 152 -9.34 3.16 13.45
CA GLU A 152 -9.40 2.66 12.08
C GLU A 152 -10.48 3.40 11.31
N PHE A 153 -10.09 4.14 10.25
CA PHE A 153 -11.03 4.85 9.38
C PHE A 153 -11.23 4.16 8.03
N GLY A 154 -10.41 3.17 7.70
CA GLY A 154 -10.57 2.44 6.45
C GLY A 154 -9.57 1.30 6.31
N ARG A 155 -9.73 0.55 5.20
CA ARG A 155 -8.89 -0.59 4.83
C ARG A 155 -8.60 -0.60 3.35
N ILE A 156 -7.44 -1.11 2.99
CA ILE A 156 -7.08 -1.48 1.63
C ILE A 156 -6.95 -2.99 1.59
N ILE A 157 -7.66 -3.64 0.68
CA ILE A 157 -7.66 -5.10 0.51
C ILE A 157 -7.12 -5.41 -0.88
N GLY A 158 -5.90 -5.93 -0.96
CA GLY A 158 -5.14 -6.06 -2.20
C GLY A 158 -4.18 -4.90 -2.42
N GLU A 159 -3.40 -4.98 -3.51
CA GLU A 159 -2.39 -3.98 -3.84
C GLU A 159 -2.98 -2.68 -4.37
N ILE A 160 -2.32 -1.57 -4.06
CA ILE A 160 -2.54 -0.27 -4.68
C ILE A 160 -1.21 0.44 -4.95
N ASP A 161 -1.26 1.50 -5.76
CA ASP A 161 -0.20 2.50 -5.81
C ASP A 161 -0.46 3.57 -4.72
N PHE A 162 0.34 3.55 -3.65
CA PHE A 162 0.24 4.48 -2.52
C PHE A 162 0.63 5.93 -2.87
N VAL A 163 1.15 6.18 -4.07
CA VAL A 163 1.44 7.54 -4.57
C VAL A 163 0.55 7.92 -5.75
N SER A 164 -0.49 7.16 -6.04
CA SER A 164 -1.52 7.57 -7.01
C SER A 164 -2.23 8.84 -6.55
N ASP A 165 -2.66 9.67 -7.50
CA ASP A 165 -3.36 10.93 -7.21
C ASP A 165 -4.61 10.69 -6.36
N ASP A 166 -5.32 9.60 -6.59
CA ASP A 166 -6.52 9.23 -5.85
C ASP A 166 -6.22 8.90 -4.39
N PHE A 167 -5.18 8.08 -4.12
CA PHE A 167 -4.79 7.77 -2.75
C PHE A 167 -4.23 8.99 -2.02
N ILE A 168 -3.41 9.80 -2.69
CA ILE A 168 -2.90 11.05 -2.13
C ILE A 168 -4.03 12.01 -1.81
N SER A 169 -5.03 12.13 -2.68
CA SER A 169 -6.22 12.96 -2.44
C SER A 169 -7.05 12.44 -1.26
N LEU A 170 -7.15 11.13 -1.11
CA LEU A 170 -7.82 10.50 0.04
C LEU A 170 -7.06 10.81 1.34
N ILE A 171 -5.76 10.49 1.40
CA ILE A 171 -4.99 10.59 2.65
C ILE A 171 -4.86 12.06 3.13
N LYS A 172 -4.80 13.02 2.21
CA LYS A 172 -4.78 14.45 2.53
C LYS A 172 -6.00 14.93 3.31
N LYS A 173 -7.14 14.25 3.24
CA LYS A 173 -8.34 14.58 4.02
C LYS A 173 -8.19 14.25 5.52
N TYR A 174 -7.20 13.41 5.86
CA TYR A 174 -6.94 12.94 7.23
C TYR A 174 -5.65 13.54 7.83
N ILE A 175 -4.77 14.12 6.99
CA ILE A 175 -3.57 14.84 7.41
C ILE A 175 -3.95 16.24 7.93
#